data_57b91fac8791df7709352b1821776c2c
#
_entry.id   57b91fac8791df7709352b1821776c2c
#
_cell.length_a   1.000
_cell.length_b   1.000
_cell.length_c   1.000
_cell.angle_alpha   90.00
_cell.angle_beta   90.00
_cell.angle_gamma   90.00
#
_symmetry.space_group_name_H-M   'P 1'
#
loop_
_entity.id
_entity.type
_entity.pdbx_description
1 polymer ?
#
loop_
_entity_poly.entity_id
_entity_poly.type
_entity_poly.pdbx_seq_one_letter_code
_entity_poly.pdbx_strand_id
1 'polypeptide(L)'
;ISWLAASWKCVNCSTARTLEALLALLRERAATTPPGQWIHACGFNPAIIDSRRPLTRHDIDSATPNHPAFLALWDGHSCLVNSNALEIVGITRETQDPIGGYIGKTPDGEPDGNFLDIPALQLITQAMPRPTVEELKENIIAAQRFMNREGYASYTEGAMGPGETGAAGVSGIAAYRQLLEEKKLTARVSLAFYAADKGVQSYEILKHTLDASGLPEFPDKNWLDCHSVKIFCDGVPMSHTAWMNQDYADRPGWAGRSVFCGPT
;
A
#
# COMPACT_ATOMS: atom_id res chain seq x y z
N ILE A 1 -10.04 -4.17 -4.89
CA ILE A 1 -10.64 -3.23 -5.86
C ILE A 1 -10.20 -1.81 -5.61
N SER A 2 -10.22 -1.32 -4.39
CA SER A 2 -9.74 0.01 -4.05
C SER A 2 -8.29 0.23 -4.49
N TRP A 3 -7.43 -0.78 -4.36
CA TRP A 3 -6.07 -0.79 -4.87
C TRP A 3 -6.02 -0.78 -6.41
N LEU A 4 -6.82 -1.60 -7.08
CA LEU A 4 -6.89 -1.63 -8.54
C LEU A 4 -7.29 -0.27 -9.09
N ALA A 5 -8.31 0.36 -8.50
CA ALA A 5 -8.77 1.67 -8.91
C ALA A 5 -7.75 2.78 -8.64
N ALA A 6 -7.05 2.75 -7.51
CA ALA A 6 -5.96 3.67 -7.22
C ALA A 6 -4.81 3.52 -8.23
N SER A 7 -4.53 2.28 -8.68
CA SER A 7 -3.47 2.01 -9.66
C SER A 7 -3.71 2.64 -11.03
N TRP A 8 -4.95 2.94 -11.41
CA TRP A 8 -5.24 3.58 -12.71
C TRP A 8 -4.89 5.07 -12.76
N LYS A 9 -4.79 5.73 -11.59
CA LYS A 9 -4.37 7.13 -11.50
C LYS A 9 -2.86 7.29 -11.28
N CYS A 10 -2.14 6.20 -10.98
CA CYS A 10 -0.69 6.21 -10.81
C CYS A 10 0.04 5.95 -12.14
N VAL A 11 1.35 6.20 -12.13
CA VAL A 11 2.23 5.79 -13.24
C VAL A 11 2.36 4.27 -13.23
N ASN A 12 1.89 3.61 -14.28
CA ASN A 12 2.01 2.16 -14.39
C ASN A 12 3.43 1.77 -14.81
N CYS A 13 4.20 1.21 -13.88
CA CYS A 13 5.58 0.78 -14.08
C CYS A 13 5.72 -0.73 -14.37
N SER A 14 4.62 -1.49 -14.50
CA SER A 14 4.64 -2.95 -14.64
C SER A 14 5.34 -3.45 -15.90
N THR A 15 5.48 -2.61 -16.91
CA THR A 15 6.15 -2.95 -18.18
C THR A 15 7.60 -2.50 -18.27
N ALA A 16 8.10 -1.71 -17.30
CA ALA A 16 9.49 -1.26 -17.29
C ALA A 16 10.43 -2.45 -17.06
N ARG A 17 11.38 -2.66 -17.97
CA ARG A 17 12.38 -3.73 -17.92
C ARG A 17 13.79 -3.19 -17.68
N THR A 18 13.99 -1.90 -17.82
CA THR A 18 15.28 -1.21 -17.59
C THR A 18 15.06 -0.02 -16.69
N LEU A 19 16.12 0.40 -15.98
CA LEU A 19 16.08 1.62 -15.17
C LEU A 19 15.70 2.84 -16.03
N GLU A 20 16.26 2.96 -17.22
CA GLU A 20 15.94 4.10 -18.10
C GLU A 20 14.46 4.13 -18.51
N ALA A 21 13.84 2.98 -18.79
CA ALA A 21 12.41 2.91 -19.07
C ALA A 21 11.58 3.35 -17.86
N LEU A 22 11.96 2.96 -16.64
CA LEU A 22 11.32 3.41 -15.41
C LEU A 22 11.45 4.94 -15.26
N LEU A 23 12.66 5.47 -15.41
CA LEU A 23 12.92 6.91 -15.28
C LEU A 23 12.20 7.73 -16.34
N ALA A 24 12.06 7.23 -17.56
CA ALA A 24 11.28 7.88 -18.62
C ALA A 24 9.82 8.06 -18.24
N LEU A 25 9.16 7.02 -17.69
CA LEU A 25 7.79 7.09 -17.20
C LEU A 25 7.63 8.12 -16.07
N LEU A 26 8.61 8.18 -15.15
CA LEU A 26 8.58 9.14 -14.05
C LEU A 26 8.77 10.57 -14.53
N ARG A 27 9.70 10.81 -15.48
CA ARG A 27 9.92 12.15 -16.09
C ARG A 27 8.69 12.64 -16.84
N GLU A 28 8.04 11.77 -17.60
CA GLU A 28 6.79 12.11 -18.31
C GLU A 28 5.72 12.58 -17.34
N ARG A 29 5.52 11.87 -16.24
CA ARG A 29 4.58 12.27 -15.20
C ARG A 29 5.02 13.56 -14.51
N ALA A 30 6.30 13.72 -14.17
CA ALA A 30 6.84 14.92 -13.54
C ALA A 30 6.62 16.17 -14.39
N ALA A 31 6.75 16.06 -15.72
CA ALA A 31 6.53 17.18 -16.64
C ALA A 31 5.07 17.67 -16.68
N THR A 32 4.10 16.85 -16.28
CA THR A 32 2.67 17.17 -16.29
C THR A 32 2.09 17.41 -14.88
N THR A 33 2.87 17.16 -13.84
CA THR A 33 2.45 17.33 -12.43
C THR A 33 2.93 18.69 -11.92
N PRO A 34 2.08 19.48 -11.25
CA PRO A 34 2.51 20.74 -10.62
C PRO A 34 3.64 20.49 -9.60
N PRO A 35 4.67 21.36 -9.56
CA PRO A 35 5.80 21.21 -8.62
C PRO A 35 5.35 21.03 -7.17
N GLY A 36 6.02 20.16 -6.43
CA GLY A 36 5.71 19.83 -5.03
C GLY A 36 4.58 18.83 -4.83
N GLN A 37 3.81 18.50 -5.87
CA GLN A 37 2.82 17.44 -5.79
C GLN A 37 3.46 16.05 -5.88
N TRP A 38 2.85 15.08 -5.21
CA TRP A 38 3.31 13.69 -5.19
C TRP A 38 3.20 13.03 -6.56
N ILE A 39 4.25 12.31 -6.96
CA ILE A 39 4.20 11.34 -8.05
C ILE A 39 3.95 9.98 -7.45
N HIS A 40 2.82 9.39 -7.78
CA HIS A 40 2.47 8.03 -7.37
C HIS A 40 2.64 7.09 -8.57
N ALA A 41 3.50 6.09 -8.41
CA ALA A 41 3.72 5.02 -9.37
C ALA A 41 3.40 3.66 -8.74
N CYS A 42 3.03 2.68 -9.58
CA CYS A 42 2.63 1.36 -9.14
C CYS A 42 3.10 0.27 -10.08
N GLY A 43 3.10 -0.96 -9.59
CA GLY A 43 3.49 -2.14 -10.37
C GLY A 43 4.99 -2.22 -10.65
N PHE A 44 5.80 -1.41 -9.97
CA PHE A 44 7.24 -1.48 -10.05
C PHE A 44 7.74 -2.85 -9.54
N ASN A 45 8.54 -3.54 -10.36
CA ASN A 45 9.13 -4.82 -9.98
C ASN A 45 10.65 -4.78 -10.18
N PRO A 46 11.43 -4.63 -9.10
CA PRO A 46 12.89 -4.55 -9.19
C PRO A 46 13.52 -5.84 -9.71
N ALA A 47 12.88 -7.00 -9.56
CA ALA A 47 13.42 -8.28 -10.02
C ALA A 47 13.46 -8.43 -11.55
N ILE A 48 12.69 -7.62 -12.30
CA ILE A 48 12.67 -7.65 -13.77
C ILE A 48 13.41 -6.47 -14.39
N ILE A 49 13.85 -5.52 -13.58
CA ILE A 49 14.66 -4.40 -14.04
C ILE A 49 16.11 -4.88 -14.18
N ASP A 50 16.66 -4.72 -15.38
CA ASP A 50 18.07 -4.99 -15.63
C ASP A 50 18.92 -3.93 -14.89
N SER A 51 19.18 -4.19 -13.62
CA SER A 51 20.08 -3.41 -12.77
C SER A 51 21.04 -4.36 -12.06
N ARG A 52 22.32 -3.96 -11.99
CA ARG A 52 23.38 -4.77 -11.35
C ARG A 52 23.37 -4.69 -9.82
N ARG A 53 22.49 -3.90 -9.25
CA ARG A 53 22.33 -3.66 -7.81
C ARG A 53 20.88 -3.30 -7.48
N PRO A 54 20.48 -3.40 -6.21
CA PRO A 54 19.20 -2.85 -5.76
C PRO A 54 19.09 -1.35 -6.10
N LEU A 55 17.88 -0.91 -6.47
CA LEU A 55 17.60 0.50 -6.72
C LEU A 55 17.43 1.24 -5.39
N THR A 56 17.83 2.49 -5.38
CA THR A 56 17.77 3.40 -4.24
C THR A 56 17.07 4.70 -4.61
N ARG A 57 16.79 5.54 -3.60
CA ARG A 57 16.25 6.89 -3.80
C ARG A 57 16.99 7.68 -4.87
N HIS A 58 18.33 7.56 -4.91
CA HIS A 58 19.18 8.32 -5.84
C HIS A 58 18.95 7.94 -7.31
N ASP A 59 18.49 6.73 -7.58
CA ASP A 59 18.20 6.31 -8.95
C ASP A 59 17.00 7.07 -9.52
N ILE A 60 16.03 7.45 -8.67
CA ILE A 60 14.80 8.12 -9.10
C ILE A 60 14.80 9.64 -8.85
N ASP A 61 15.73 10.17 -8.04
CA ASP A 61 15.85 11.59 -7.73
C ASP A 61 15.93 12.46 -9.00
N SER A 62 16.75 12.04 -9.97
CA SER A 62 16.97 12.77 -11.23
C SER A 62 15.73 12.84 -12.12
N ALA A 63 14.80 11.89 -11.99
CA ALA A 63 13.57 11.86 -12.76
C ALA A 63 12.44 12.68 -12.10
N THR A 64 12.56 12.95 -10.80
CA THR A 64 11.51 13.60 -10.00
C THR A 64 12.07 14.74 -9.12
N PRO A 65 12.91 15.66 -9.65
CA PRO A 65 13.70 16.60 -8.84
C PRO A 65 12.85 17.57 -8.02
N ASN A 66 11.64 17.90 -8.48
CA ASN A 66 10.74 18.87 -7.86
C ASN A 66 9.50 18.22 -7.23
N HIS A 67 9.50 16.91 -7.07
CA HIS A 67 8.34 16.14 -6.63
C HIS A 67 8.72 15.09 -5.60
N PRO A 68 7.97 14.93 -4.52
CA PRO A 68 8.05 13.69 -3.75
C PRO A 68 7.50 12.53 -4.60
N ALA A 69 8.19 11.40 -4.61
CA ALA A 69 7.82 10.23 -5.40
C ALA A 69 7.66 8.99 -4.53
N PHE A 70 6.57 8.26 -4.76
CA PHE A 70 6.24 7.00 -4.12
C PHE A 70 5.96 5.95 -5.19
N LEU A 71 6.81 4.94 -5.28
CA LEU A 71 6.72 3.83 -6.22
C LEU A 71 6.29 2.58 -5.45
N ALA A 72 5.01 2.24 -5.50
CA ALA A 72 4.52 0.99 -4.92
C ALA A 72 5.06 -0.19 -5.74
N LEU A 73 5.68 -1.16 -5.06
CA LEU A 73 6.08 -2.40 -5.70
C LEU A 73 4.84 -3.22 -6.09
N TRP A 74 5.05 -4.16 -7.01
CA TRP A 74 4.02 -5.04 -7.53
C TRP A 74 3.42 -5.96 -6.45
N ASP A 75 4.15 -6.22 -5.36
CA ASP A 75 3.74 -7.06 -4.25
C ASP A 75 2.74 -6.39 -3.30
N GLY A 76 2.60 -5.05 -3.37
CA GLY A 76 1.74 -4.26 -2.48
C GLY A 76 2.26 -4.15 -1.05
N HIS A 77 3.41 -4.75 -0.74
CA HIS A 77 4.03 -4.75 0.59
C HIS A 77 5.31 -3.94 0.67
N SER A 78 5.77 -3.39 -0.44
CA SER A 78 7.04 -2.66 -0.51
C SER A 78 6.89 -1.39 -1.35
N CYS A 79 7.73 -0.40 -1.08
CA CYS A 79 7.84 0.78 -1.94
C CYS A 79 9.28 1.29 -2.03
N LEU A 80 9.55 2.03 -3.11
CA LEU A 80 10.74 2.87 -3.26
C LEU A 80 10.29 4.33 -3.30
N VAL A 81 10.94 5.19 -2.50
CA VAL A 81 10.68 6.62 -2.47
C VAL A 81 11.95 7.41 -2.78
N ASN A 82 11.79 8.64 -3.28
CA ASN A 82 12.90 9.54 -3.56
C ASN A 82 13.32 10.37 -2.33
N SER A 83 14.40 11.14 -2.47
CA SER A 83 14.94 11.97 -1.39
C SER A 83 13.93 13.05 -0.92
N ASN A 84 13.17 13.66 -1.83
CA ASN A 84 12.13 14.64 -1.48
C ASN A 84 11.03 14.04 -0.60
N ALA A 85 10.62 12.80 -0.87
CA ALA A 85 9.64 12.12 -0.03
C ALA A 85 10.19 11.85 1.38
N LEU A 86 11.45 11.40 1.50
CA LEU A 86 12.10 11.20 2.81
C LEU A 86 12.19 12.49 3.62
N GLU A 87 12.52 13.60 2.97
CA GLU A 87 12.59 14.93 3.61
C GLU A 87 11.22 15.35 4.16
N ILE A 88 10.14 15.20 3.36
CA ILE A 88 8.78 15.57 3.78
C ILE A 88 8.33 14.78 5.02
N VAL A 89 8.66 13.48 5.07
CA VAL A 89 8.25 12.63 6.20
C VAL A 89 9.23 12.65 7.37
N GLY A 90 10.38 13.31 7.22
CA GLY A 90 11.39 13.44 8.28
C GLY A 90 12.12 12.13 8.61
N ILE A 91 12.25 11.22 7.64
CA ILE A 91 12.96 9.95 7.83
C ILE A 91 14.48 10.18 7.69
N THR A 92 15.21 9.82 8.72
CA THR A 92 16.68 10.01 8.83
C THR A 92 17.37 8.70 9.23
N ARG A 93 18.69 8.74 9.38
CA ARG A 93 19.48 7.60 9.87
C ARG A 93 19.09 7.15 11.28
N GLU A 94 18.61 8.08 12.11
CA GLU A 94 18.18 7.83 13.47
C GLU A 94 16.78 7.21 13.57
N THR A 95 16.01 7.24 12.47
CA THR A 95 14.68 6.66 12.44
C THR A 95 14.77 5.15 12.62
N GLN A 96 14.07 4.65 13.65
CA GLN A 96 14.01 3.23 13.96
C GLN A 96 12.99 2.53 13.04
N ASP A 97 13.22 1.25 12.77
CA ASP A 97 12.22 0.40 12.12
C ASP A 97 10.94 0.36 12.92
N PRO A 98 9.77 0.55 12.32
CA PRO A 98 8.51 0.31 13.00
C PRO A 98 8.32 -1.19 13.24
N ILE A 99 7.55 -1.52 14.29
CA ILE A 99 7.22 -2.92 14.57
C ILE A 99 6.52 -3.53 13.34
N GLY A 100 7.06 -4.64 12.84
CA GLY A 100 6.53 -5.32 11.65
C GLY A 100 6.88 -4.65 10.31
N GLY A 101 7.69 -3.58 10.28
CA GLY A 101 8.18 -2.93 9.07
C GLY A 101 9.69 -2.79 9.05
N TYR A 102 10.26 -2.48 7.90
CA TYR A 102 11.70 -2.31 7.73
C TYR A 102 12.00 -1.10 6.83
N ILE A 103 12.96 -0.28 7.26
CA ILE A 103 13.50 0.86 6.50
C ILE A 103 14.84 0.46 5.92
N GLY A 104 14.95 0.43 4.59
CA GLY A 104 16.20 0.15 3.91
C GLY A 104 17.25 1.22 4.22
N LYS A 105 18.46 0.80 4.56
CA LYS A 105 19.59 1.68 4.88
C LYS A 105 20.84 1.26 4.14
N THR A 106 21.62 2.25 3.74
CA THR A 106 22.97 2.08 3.20
C THR A 106 23.94 1.59 4.29
N PRO A 107 25.15 1.12 3.97
CA PRO A 107 26.14 0.68 4.97
C PRO A 107 26.53 1.76 6.00
N ASP A 108 26.42 3.03 5.64
CA ASP A 108 26.66 4.18 6.51
C ASP A 108 25.41 4.63 7.28
N GLY A 109 24.31 3.89 7.18
CA GLY A 109 23.09 4.06 7.97
C GLY A 109 22.07 5.03 7.38
N GLU A 110 22.32 5.65 6.21
CA GLU A 110 21.36 6.55 5.57
C GLU A 110 20.19 5.78 4.96
N PRO A 111 18.95 6.28 5.04
CA PRO A 111 17.80 5.67 4.36
C PRO A 111 18.05 5.58 2.85
N ASP A 112 17.92 4.40 2.29
CA ASP A 112 18.16 4.17 0.86
C ASP A 112 16.91 4.39 -0.01
N GLY A 113 15.76 4.62 0.60
CA GLY A 113 14.47 4.86 -0.04
C GLY A 113 13.57 3.63 -0.11
N ASN A 114 14.06 2.44 0.25
CA ASN A 114 13.24 1.23 0.27
C ASN A 114 12.52 1.06 1.61
N PHE A 115 11.25 0.71 1.55
CA PHE A 115 10.40 0.42 2.72
C PHE A 115 9.69 -0.91 2.51
N LEU A 116 9.73 -1.77 3.50
CA LEU A 116 9.15 -3.11 3.45
C LEU A 116 8.08 -3.26 4.53
N ASP A 117 6.98 -3.88 4.16
CA ASP A 117 5.77 -4.14 4.92
C ASP A 117 4.97 -2.90 5.37
N ILE A 118 3.69 -3.13 5.60
CA ILE A 118 2.68 -2.08 5.79
C ILE A 118 3.06 -1.03 6.84
N PRO A 119 3.60 -1.39 8.03
CA PRO A 119 3.99 -0.38 9.02
C PRO A 119 5.07 0.59 8.50
N ALA A 120 6.01 0.11 7.69
CA ALA A 120 7.03 0.98 7.09
C ALA A 120 6.44 1.85 5.97
N LEU A 121 5.59 1.27 5.11
CA LEU A 121 4.90 2.04 4.06
C LEU A 121 4.04 3.16 4.64
N GLN A 122 3.42 2.94 5.79
CA GLN A 122 2.57 3.94 6.44
C GLN A 122 3.34 5.18 6.90
N LEU A 123 4.64 5.08 7.19
CA LEU A 123 5.47 6.25 7.48
C LEU A 123 5.46 7.25 6.32
N ILE A 124 5.35 6.75 5.09
CA ILE A 124 5.28 7.57 3.88
C ILE A 124 3.84 7.94 3.54
N THR A 125 2.95 6.95 3.47
CA THR A 125 1.59 7.15 2.94
C THR A 125 0.72 8.05 3.81
N GLN A 126 1.02 8.20 5.10
CA GLN A 126 0.32 9.13 5.98
C GLN A 126 0.57 10.61 5.60
N ALA A 127 1.67 10.93 4.92
CA ALA A 127 1.99 12.28 4.42
C ALA A 127 1.45 12.54 3.01
N MET A 128 0.98 11.49 2.31
CA MET A 128 0.41 11.62 0.98
C MET A 128 -1.03 12.16 1.05
N PRO A 129 -1.46 12.95 0.03
CA PRO A 129 -2.85 13.38 -0.07
C PRO A 129 -3.80 12.18 -0.03
N ARG A 130 -4.81 12.25 0.83
CA ARG A 130 -5.86 11.22 0.88
C ARG A 130 -6.92 11.48 -0.15
N PRO A 131 -7.41 10.45 -0.87
CA PRO A 131 -8.52 10.61 -1.78
C PRO A 131 -9.80 10.99 -1.00
N THR A 132 -10.60 11.83 -1.59
CA THR A 132 -11.94 12.16 -1.08
C THR A 132 -12.89 10.96 -1.23
N VAL A 133 -14.00 10.97 -0.49
CA VAL A 133 -15.03 9.92 -0.61
C VAL A 133 -15.59 9.86 -2.04
N GLU A 134 -15.79 11.01 -2.70
CA GLU A 134 -16.27 11.05 -4.09
C GLU A 134 -15.26 10.43 -5.06
N GLU A 135 -13.98 10.75 -4.95
CA GLU A 135 -12.94 10.11 -5.76
C GLU A 135 -12.87 8.60 -5.53
N LEU A 136 -13.07 8.14 -4.29
CA LEU A 136 -13.13 6.71 -3.97
C LEU A 136 -14.35 6.06 -4.61
N LYS A 137 -15.52 6.70 -4.58
CA LYS A 137 -16.74 6.20 -5.26
C LYS A 137 -16.52 6.05 -6.75
N GLU A 138 -15.96 7.08 -7.41
CA GLU A 138 -15.62 7.01 -8.85
C GLU A 138 -14.67 5.83 -9.14
N ASN A 139 -13.64 5.68 -8.34
CA ASN A 139 -12.66 4.61 -8.47
C ASN A 139 -13.30 3.23 -8.30
N ILE A 140 -14.15 3.04 -7.29
CA ILE A 140 -14.87 1.79 -7.04
C ILE A 140 -15.79 1.46 -8.22
N ILE A 141 -16.57 2.42 -8.73
CA ILE A 141 -17.44 2.23 -9.88
C ILE A 141 -16.64 1.80 -11.12
N ALA A 142 -15.53 2.49 -11.39
CA ALA A 142 -14.67 2.17 -12.53
C ALA A 142 -14.09 0.75 -12.41
N ALA A 143 -13.63 0.36 -11.21
CA ALA A 143 -13.12 -0.97 -10.94
C ALA A 143 -14.20 -2.06 -11.08
N GLN A 144 -15.41 -1.80 -10.56
CA GLN A 144 -16.54 -2.73 -10.73
C GLN A 144 -16.92 -2.93 -12.20
N ARG A 145 -16.93 -1.85 -13.00
CA ARG A 145 -17.17 -1.95 -14.45
C ARG A 145 -16.14 -2.84 -15.15
N PHE A 146 -14.86 -2.69 -14.78
CA PHE A 146 -13.80 -3.56 -15.28
C PHE A 146 -14.04 -5.03 -14.91
N MET A 147 -14.34 -5.30 -13.63
CA MET A 147 -14.60 -6.66 -13.15
C MET A 147 -15.85 -7.29 -13.78
N ASN A 148 -16.93 -6.51 -13.89
CA ASN A 148 -18.18 -6.99 -14.51
C ASN A 148 -17.96 -7.39 -15.97
N ARG A 149 -17.10 -6.67 -16.71
CA ARG A 149 -16.73 -7.02 -18.08
C ARG A 149 -16.06 -8.39 -18.16
N GLU A 150 -15.29 -8.76 -17.13
CA GLU A 150 -14.64 -10.08 -17.02
C GLU A 150 -15.58 -11.14 -16.38
N GLY A 151 -16.84 -10.81 -16.10
CA GLY A 151 -17.86 -11.72 -15.56
C GLY A 151 -17.92 -11.80 -14.03
N TYR A 152 -17.14 -11.01 -13.30
CA TYR A 152 -17.21 -11.00 -11.85
C TYR A 152 -18.43 -10.24 -11.33
N ALA A 153 -19.29 -10.91 -10.56
CA ALA A 153 -20.49 -10.35 -9.94
C ALA A 153 -20.35 -10.11 -8.42
N SER A 154 -19.24 -10.54 -7.84
CA SER A 154 -18.94 -10.35 -6.40
C SER A 154 -17.43 -10.39 -6.15
N TYR A 155 -16.99 -9.76 -5.05
CA TYR A 155 -15.59 -9.80 -4.61
C TYR A 155 -15.47 -9.52 -3.12
N THR A 156 -14.31 -9.88 -2.56
CA THR A 156 -13.91 -9.50 -1.21
C THR A 156 -12.89 -8.37 -1.27
N GLU A 157 -13.14 -7.30 -0.53
CA GLU A 157 -12.14 -6.26 -0.25
C GLU A 157 -11.37 -6.66 1.00
N GLY A 158 -10.12 -7.03 0.82
CA GLY A 158 -9.36 -7.85 1.76
C GLY A 158 -8.84 -7.15 3.01
N ALA A 159 -8.85 -5.81 3.08
CA ALA A 159 -8.38 -5.06 4.24
C ALA A 159 -9.01 -3.67 4.25
N MET A 160 -10.08 -3.49 5.01
CA MET A 160 -10.82 -2.22 5.10
C MET A 160 -11.04 -1.86 6.57
N GLY A 161 -10.54 -0.74 7.01
CA GLY A 161 -10.77 -0.37 8.40
C GLY A 161 -9.91 0.80 8.90
N PRO A 162 -10.01 1.11 10.20
CA PRO A 162 -9.37 2.30 10.77
C PRO A 162 -7.84 2.24 10.76
N GLY A 163 -7.27 1.03 10.65
CA GLY A 163 -5.82 0.84 10.60
C GLY A 163 -5.19 1.13 9.25
N GLU A 164 -5.98 1.29 8.20
CA GLU A 164 -5.51 1.56 6.85
C GLU A 164 -5.62 3.05 6.48
N THR A 165 -4.81 3.45 5.52
CA THR A 165 -4.82 4.80 4.95
C THR A 165 -5.29 4.75 3.49
N GLY A 166 -5.72 5.90 2.97
CA GLY A 166 -6.15 6.01 1.57
C GLY A 166 -7.43 5.23 1.28
N ALA A 167 -7.42 4.47 0.19
CA ALA A 167 -8.61 3.79 -0.33
C ALA A 167 -9.13 2.65 0.57
N ALA A 168 -8.26 2.04 1.37
CA ALA A 168 -8.63 0.95 2.28
C ALA A 168 -9.02 1.44 3.69
N GLY A 169 -8.92 2.74 3.95
CA GLY A 169 -9.30 3.35 5.24
C GLY A 169 -10.80 3.50 5.44
N VAL A 170 -11.15 4.18 6.53
CA VAL A 170 -12.55 4.50 6.89
C VAL A 170 -13.29 5.26 5.79
N SER A 171 -12.60 6.09 5.01
CA SER A 171 -13.18 6.78 3.85
C SER A 171 -13.62 5.80 2.76
N GLY A 172 -12.91 4.69 2.58
CA GLY A 172 -13.32 3.62 1.65
C GLY A 172 -14.60 2.93 2.11
N ILE A 173 -14.73 2.65 3.42
CA ILE A 173 -15.99 2.10 3.99
C ILE A 173 -17.14 3.08 3.77
N ALA A 174 -16.90 4.39 3.98
CA ALA A 174 -17.90 5.42 3.72
C ALA A 174 -18.30 5.48 2.25
N ALA A 175 -17.33 5.38 1.32
CA ALA A 175 -17.60 5.34 -0.11
C ALA A 175 -18.47 4.13 -0.51
N TYR A 176 -18.17 2.93 0.00
CA TYR A 176 -19.00 1.75 -0.23
C TYR A 176 -20.43 1.92 0.32
N ARG A 177 -20.57 2.47 1.53
CA ARG A 177 -21.88 2.74 2.14
C ARG A 177 -22.71 3.68 1.27
N GLN A 178 -22.14 4.80 0.82
CA GLN A 178 -22.82 5.75 -0.06
C GLN A 178 -23.21 5.12 -1.40
N LEU A 179 -22.32 4.34 -2.01
CA LEU A 179 -22.64 3.62 -3.26
C LEU A 179 -23.79 2.61 -3.08
N LEU A 180 -23.87 1.95 -1.92
CA LEU A 180 -25.01 1.10 -1.59
C LEU A 180 -26.32 1.90 -1.51
N GLU A 181 -26.31 3.01 -0.74
CA GLU A 181 -27.46 3.90 -0.56
C GLU A 181 -27.93 4.50 -1.90
N GLU A 182 -26.98 4.88 -2.75
CA GLU A 182 -27.23 5.42 -4.09
C GLU A 182 -27.62 4.33 -5.12
N LYS A 183 -27.63 3.05 -4.75
CA LYS A 183 -27.86 1.89 -5.62
C LYS A 183 -26.92 1.84 -6.85
N LYS A 184 -25.67 2.24 -6.64
CA LYS A 184 -24.64 2.28 -7.69
C LYS A 184 -23.67 1.11 -7.65
N LEU A 185 -23.74 0.24 -6.64
CA LEU A 185 -22.97 -1.00 -6.65
C LEU A 185 -23.47 -1.93 -7.76
N THR A 186 -22.56 -2.41 -8.58
CA THR A 186 -22.84 -3.33 -9.70
C THR A 186 -22.28 -4.74 -9.47
N ALA A 187 -21.57 -4.92 -8.36
CA ALA A 187 -21.10 -6.20 -7.85
C ALA A 187 -21.33 -6.26 -6.33
N ARG A 188 -21.58 -7.45 -5.81
CA ARG A 188 -21.71 -7.67 -4.35
C ARG A 188 -20.33 -7.59 -3.71
N VAL A 189 -20.25 -6.96 -2.54
CA VAL A 189 -19.01 -6.68 -1.85
C VAL A 189 -19.02 -7.27 -0.45
N SER A 190 -17.98 -8.03 -0.14
CA SER A 190 -17.69 -8.47 1.22
C SER A 190 -16.45 -7.74 1.71
N LEU A 191 -16.53 -7.05 2.84
CA LEU A 191 -15.40 -6.37 3.46
C LEU A 191 -14.78 -7.27 4.52
N ALA A 192 -13.45 -7.36 4.54
CA ALA A 192 -12.71 -7.90 5.65
C ALA A 192 -12.16 -6.74 6.49
N PHE A 193 -12.61 -6.66 7.74
CA PHE A 193 -12.28 -5.54 8.64
C PHE A 193 -10.83 -5.62 9.12
N TYR A 194 -10.09 -4.55 8.96
CA TYR A 194 -8.69 -4.43 9.35
C TYR A 194 -8.54 -3.39 10.45
N ALA A 195 -8.20 -3.87 11.65
CA ALA A 195 -7.89 -3.03 12.80
C ALA A 195 -6.38 -3.03 13.03
N ALA A 196 -5.76 -1.85 12.96
CA ALA A 196 -4.36 -1.64 13.28
C ALA A 196 -4.17 -0.22 13.81
N ASP A 197 -3.10 0.00 14.56
CA ASP A 197 -2.65 1.34 14.93
C ASP A 197 -1.32 1.61 14.20
N LYS A 198 -1.32 2.61 13.32
CA LYS A 198 -0.14 2.97 12.48
C LYS A 198 0.47 1.75 11.77
N GLY A 199 -0.38 0.86 11.25
CA GLY A 199 0.02 -0.37 10.57
C GLY A 199 0.39 -1.54 11.49
N VAL A 200 0.51 -1.31 12.79
CA VAL A 200 0.78 -2.34 13.79
C VAL A 200 -0.51 -3.05 14.16
N GLN A 201 -0.48 -4.36 14.19
CA GLN A 201 -1.57 -5.22 14.62
C GLN A 201 -1.20 -5.95 15.89
N SER A 202 -2.12 -6.04 16.84
CA SER A 202 -2.04 -6.93 17.99
C SER A 202 -3.45 -7.39 18.39
N TYR A 203 -3.51 -8.40 19.24
CA TYR A 203 -4.77 -8.85 19.82
C TYR A 203 -5.48 -7.72 20.56
N GLU A 204 -4.74 -6.93 21.34
CA GLU A 204 -5.28 -5.81 22.13
C GLU A 204 -5.85 -4.71 21.25
N ILE A 205 -5.15 -4.33 20.16
CA ILE A 205 -5.61 -3.34 19.20
C ILE A 205 -6.89 -3.83 18.51
N LEU A 206 -6.89 -5.07 18.03
CA LEU A 206 -8.07 -5.67 17.40
C LEU A 206 -9.24 -5.72 18.36
N LYS A 207 -9.02 -6.25 19.57
CA LYS A 207 -10.06 -6.35 20.60
C LYS A 207 -10.62 -4.98 20.98
N HIS A 208 -9.75 -4.00 21.26
CA HIS A 208 -10.16 -2.64 21.60
C HIS A 208 -11.01 -2.01 20.49
N THR A 209 -10.59 -2.17 19.23
CA THR A 209 -11.31 -1.61 18.08
C THR A 209 -12.67 -2.26 17.91
N LEU A 210 -12.77 -3.58 18.03
CA LEU A 210 -14.04 -4.31 17.92
C LEU A 210 -14.98 -4.01 19.11
N ASP A 211 -14.46 -3.90 20.33
CA ASP A 211 -15.24 -3.54 21.50
C ASP A 211 -15.79 -2.11 21.39
N ALA A 212 -15.04 -1.19 20.80
CA ALA A 212 -15.43 0.21 20.66
C ALA A 212 -16.44 0.49 19.53
N SER A 213 -16.31 -0.20 18.39
CA SER A 213 -17.09 0.13 17.18
C SER A 213 -17.84 -1.06 16.57
N GLY A 214 -17.50 -2.29 16.94
CA GLY A 214 -17.97 -3.48 16.24
C GLY A 214 -17.48 -3.57 14.80
N LEU A 215 -18.03 -4.52 14.04
CA LEU A 215 -17.86 -4.55 12.58
C LEU A 215 -18.81 -3.53 11.93
N PRO A 216 -18.44 -2.93 10.81
CA PRO A 216 -19.35 -2.08 10.04
C PRO A 216 -20.63 -2.83 9.66
N GLU A 217 -21.79 -2.22 9.93
CA GLU A 217 -23.09 -2.77 9.53
C GLU A 217 -23.67 -1.98 8.35
N PHE A 218 -24.39 -2.70 7.48
CA PHE A 218 -24.99 -2.15 6.27
C PHE A 218 -26.46 -2.58 6.15
N PRO A 219 -27.32 -1.71 5.57
CA PRO A 219 -28.75 -1.98 5.49
C PRO A 219 -29.12 -3.13 4.55
N ASP A 220 -28.31 -3.42 3.54
CA ASP A 220 -28.51 -4.54 2.62
C ASP A 220 -27.25 -5.40 2.55
N LYS A 221 -27.20 -6.42 3.39
CA LYS A 221 -26.08 -7.36 3.49
C LYS A 221 -25.92 -8.27 2.27
N ASN A 222 -26.92 -8.32 1.38
CA ASN A 222 -26.78 -9.07 0.12
C ASN A 222 -25.89 -8.33 -0.90
N TRP A 223 -25.80 -7.01 -0.77
CA TRP A 223 -24.97 -6.18 -1.65
C TRP A 223 -23.66 -5.74 -1.02
N LEU A 224 -23.67 -5.44 0.27
CA LEU A 224 -22.48 -5.02 1.00
C LEU A 224 -22.53 -5.57 2.42
N ASP A 225 -21.53 -6.36 2.78
CA ASP A 225 -21.42 -6.95 4.12
C ASP A 225 -19.99 -6.87 4.66
N CYS A 226 -19.85 -6.92 5.98
CA CYS A 226 -18.57 -7.04 6.68
C CYS A 226 -18.71 -8.08 7.78
N HIS A 227 -18.29 -9.30 7.52
CA HIS A 227 -18.47 -10.44 8.42
C HIS A 227 -17.14 -11.11 8.83
N SER A 228 -16.03 -10.56 8.44
CA SER A 228 -14.72 -11.13 8.72
C SER A 228 -13.71 -10.07 9.14
N VAL A 229 -12.66 -10.52 9.82
CA VAL A 229 -11.51 -9.72 10.23
C VAL A 229 -10.30 -10.14 9.43
N LYS A 230 -9.53 -9.16 8.96
CA LYS A 230 -8.24 -9.37 8.31
C LYS A 230 -7.12 -9.23 9.33
N ILE A 231 -6.25 -10.21 9.36
CA ILE A 231 -4.99 -10.20 10.12
C ILE A 231 -3.86 -10.51 9.15
N PHE A 232 -2.82 -9.69 9.16
CA PHE A 232 -1.54 -10.01 8.53
C PHE A 232 -0.66 -10.70 9.58
N CYS A 233 -0.29 -11.95 9.35
CA CYS A 233 0.58 -12.70 10.27
C CYS A 233 2.05 -12.40 10.02
N ASP A 234 2.41 -12.22 8.74
CA ASP A 234 3.76 -11.98 8.26
C ASP A 234 3.73 -11.19 6.94
N GLY A 235 4.90 -11.01 6.32
CA GLY A 235 5.04 -10.35 5.04
C GLY A 235 4.95 -11.30 3.84
N VAL A 236 5.76 -11.05 2.80
CA VAL A 236 5.76 -11.81 1.54
C VAL A 236 7.13 -12.44 1.25
N PRO A 237 7.18 -13.69 0.70
CA PRO A 237 8.45 -14.38 0.44
C PRO A 237 9.39 -13.61 -0.49
N MET A 238 8.85 -12.97 -1.52
CA MET A 238 9.64 -12.30 -2.55
C MET A 238 10.34 -11.02 -2.05
N SER A 239 9.81 -10.40 -0.98
CA SER A 239 10.45 -9.28 -0.28
C SER A 239 11.28 -9.74 0.93
N HIS A 240 11.45 -11.04 1.13
CA HIS A 240 12.13 -11.66 2.27
C HIS A 240 11.54 -11.28 3.64
N THR A 241 10.23 -10.99 3.68
CA THR A 241 9.54 -10.58 4.91
C THR A 241 8.54 -11.63 5.43
N ALA A 242 8.20 -12.66 4.62
CA ALA A 242 7.45 -13.80 5.13
C ALA A 242 8.23 -14.55 6.20
N TRP A 243 7.54 -14.96 7.26
CA TRP A 243 8.16 -15.64 8.39
C TRP A 243 8.37 -17.13 8.09
N MET A 244 9.61 -17.48 7.77
CA MET A 244 10.02 -18.81 7.33
C MET A 244 10.57 -19.63 8.47
N ASN A 245 10.50 -20.97 8.36
CA ASN A 245 11.11 -21.89 9.34
C ASN A 245 12.64 -21.95 9.24
N GLN A 246 13.21 -21.50 8.14
CA GLN A 246 14.65 -21.48 7.86
C GLN A 246 15.01 -20.16 7.20
N ASP A 247 16.27 -19.79 7.27
CA ASP A 247 16.79 -18.62 6.57
C ASP A 247 16.49 -18.67 5.07
N TYR A 248 16.27 -17.52 4.47
CA TYR A 248 16.20 -17.39 3.01
C TYR A 248 17.53 -17.84 2.41
N ALA A 249 17.48 -18.63 1.32
CA ALA A 249 18.67 -19.24 0.72
C ALA A 249 19.70 -18.20 0.24
N ASP A 250 19.24 -17.04 -0.17
CA ASP A 250 20.02 -15.88 -0.63
C ASP A 250 20.28 -14.85 0.49
N ARG A 251 19.81 -15.12 1.73
CA ARG A 251 19.90 -14.18 2.86
C ARG A 251 20.18 -14.92 4.18
N PRO A 252 21.37 -15.51 4.34
CA PRO A 252 21.76 -16.22 5.57
C PRO A 252 21.63 -15.33 6.81
N GLY A 253 21.10 -15.88 7.92
CA GLY A 253 20.83 -15.14 9.15
C GLY A 253 19.48 -14.40 9.16
N TRP A 254 18.67 -14.56 8.13
CA TRP A 254 17.36 -13.91 8.06
C TRP A 254 16.26 -14.86 7.57
N ALA A 255 15.25 -15.07 8.41
CA ALA A 255 14.10 -15.94 8.17
C ALA A 255 12.77 -15.17 8.09
N GLY A 256 12.81 -13.84 7.87
CA GLY A 256 11.63 -13.01 8.00
C GLY A 256 11.19 -12.83 9.46
N ARG A 257 9.97 -12.31 9.64
CA ARG A 257 9.40 -12.11 10.99
C ARG A 257 7.89 -12.06 10.98
N SER A 258 7.28 -12.27 12.15
CA SER A 258 5.87 -11.97 12.37
C SER A 258 5.64 -10.45 12.34
N VAL A 259 4.52 -10.02 11.73
CA VAL A 259 4.03 -8.63 11.80
C VAL A 259 2.84 -8.49 12.74
N PHE A 260 2.31 -9.61 13.24
CA PHE A 260 1.26 -9.62 14.26
C PHE A 260 1.89 -9.75 15.65
N CYS A 261 1.72 -8.73 16.48
CA CYS A 261 2.17 -8.73 17.85
C CYS A 261 1.12 -9.46 18.71
N GLY A 262 1.28 -10.77 18.86
CA GLY A 262 0.50 -11.56 19.81
C GLY A 262 1.02 -11.41 21.25
N PRO A 263 0.27 -11.88 22.26
CA PRO A 263 0.83 -12.03 23.59
C PRO A 263 2.01 -13.01 23.52
N THR A 264 3.16 -12.57 23.98
CA THR A 264 4.37 -13.39 24.17
C THR A 264 4.16 -14.41 25.26
#